data_80ae6eef27610f8b246a8316974e1299
#
_entry.id   80ae6eef27610f8b246a8316974e1299
#
_cell.length_a   1.000
_cell.length_b   1.000
_cell.length_c   1.000
_cell.angle_alpha   90.00
_cell.angle_beta   90.00
_cell.angle_gamma   90.00
#
_symmetry.space_group_name_H-M   'P 1'
#
loop_
_entity.id
_entity.type
_entity.pdbx_description
1 polymer ?
#
loop_
_entity_poly.entity_id
_entity_poly.type
_entity_poly.pdbx_seq_one_letter_code
_entity_poly.pdbx_strand_id
1 'polypeptide(L)'
;KREPVMNPIFSRTLKALCTVTVATLLSACGGASSTVDPFVATRVIAFGDGFNYVDGAGAGLSTVQTGETDNTIAGRIAARYGIVVKNVQTNALAATGGFSYATADAKVSNVVTQIDDFLTSANGTVAKKDLIIIAVGNWEIKAAVASTTPTADMDAATTNLVTAIQRLTAAGAEHVVVMPAINMARTPWAATSPNSKSLADIQQLSITTSSLPGLNSFNFLLLTKLNAAYRQDKKPVYLLDRSSDFNNFAGKFDTNGTTRIINVSGLALTADTGLYVPVCTAHTAMAGCALGGLDTTSPLTATSYQSYVFADDMNLTPLANRLLADRMIYTMQTFGWAP
;
A
#
# COMPACT_ATOMS: atom_id res chain seq x y z
N LYS A 1 39.94 14.94 72.62
CA LYS A 1 39.37 13.94 71.67
C LYS A 1 40.28 13.90 70.45
N ARG A 2 40.91 12.74 70.20
CA ARG A 2 41.79 12.52 69.01
C ARG A 2 40.94 11.95 67.92
N GLU A 3 40.94 12.61 66.77
CA GLU A 3 40.32 12.08 65.53
C GLU A 3 41.20 10.95 64.98
N PRO A 4 40.63 9.89 64.43
CA PRO A 4 41.42 8.80 63.85
C PRO A 4 41.93 9.25 62.46
N VAL A 5 43.26 9.32 62.35
CA VAL A 5 43.94 9.56 61.05
C VAL A 5 43.84 8.30 60.22
N MET A 6 43.07 8.39 59.09
CA MET A 6 42.86 7.30 58.15
C MET A 6 44.15 7.04 57.35
N ASN A 7 44.59 5.80 57.32
CA ASN A 7 45.82 5.37 56.70
C ASN A 7 45.82 5.65 55.19
N PRO A 8 46.79 6.35 54.61
CA PRO A 8 46.78 6.77 53.22
C PRO A 8 46.77 5.59 52.15
N ILE A 9 47.16 4.39 52.59
CA ILE A 9 47.11 3.20 51.74
C ILE A 9 45.68 2.75 51.48
N PHE A 10 44.76 2.86 52.47
CA PHE A 10 43.35 2.50 52.30
C PHE A 10 42.61 3.46 51.37
N SER A 11 43.00 4.73 51.35
CA SER A 11 42.40 5.73 50.46
C SER A 11 42.73 5.53 48.98
N ARG A 12 43.92 5.00 48.68
CA ARG A 12 44.35 4.75 47.31
C ARG A 12 43.72 3.49 46.71
N THR A 13 43.57 2.43 47.48
CA THR A 13 42.88 1.19 47.07
C THR A 13 41.38 1.40 46.85
N LEU A 14 40.73 2.20 47.68
CA LEU A 14 39.31 2.50 47.56
C LEU A 14 39.02 3.35 46.30
N LYS A 15 39.90 4.31 45.96
CA LYS A 15 39.78 5.11 44.74
C LYS A 15 40.02 4.28 43.49
N ALA A 16 40.94 3.34 43.48
CA ALA A 16 41.22 2.43 42.36
C ALA A 16 40.07 1.45 42.16
N LEU A 17 39.45 0.95 43.23
CA LEU A 17 38.32 0.02 43.12
C LEU A 17 37.07 0.71 42.58
N CYS A 18 36.76 1.96 43.00
CA CYS A 18 35.65 2.72 42.47
C CYS A 18 35.82 3.07 40.95
N THR A 19 37.05 3.36 40.50
CA THR A 19 37.29 3.69 39.09
C THR A 19 37.15 2.47 38.20
N VAL A 20 37.54 1.28 38.61
CA VAL A 20 37.36 0.05 37.84
C VAL A 20 35.89 -0.36 37.77
N THR A 21 35.13 -0.19 38.88
CA THR A 21 33.70 -0.55 38.89
C THR A 21 32.86 0.39 38.03
N VAL A 22 33.20 1.68 37.93
CA VAL A 22 32.50 2.63 37.06
C VAL A 22 32.83 2.37 35.58
N ALA A 23 34.06 1.98 35.25
CA ALA A 23 34.45 1.64 33.86
C ALA A 23 33.77 0.36 33.36
N THR A 24 33.53 -0.63 34.23
CA THR A 24 32.82 -1.86 33.86
C THR A 24 31.29 -1.66 33.74
N LEU A 25 30.72 -0.70 34.46
CA LEU A 25 29.30 -0.36 34.33
C LEU A 25 28.99 0.47 33.07
N LEU A 26 29.94 1.23 32.57
CA LEU A 26 29.81 1.97 31.29
C LEU A 26 29.94 1.08 30.07
N SER A 27 30.66 -0.03 30.18
CA SER A 27 30.76 -1.01 29.07
C SER A 27 29.54 -1.94 29.00
N ALA A 28 28.73 -2.05 30.06
CA ALA A 28 27.50 -2.85 30.04
C ALA A 28 26.29 -2.10 29.45
N CYS A 29 26.38 -0.78 29.20
CA CYS A 29 25.41 0.01 28.48
C CYS A 29 25.69 0.12 26.98
N GLY A 30 26.65 -0.62 26.46
CA GLY A 30 26.76 -0.92 25.04
C GLY A 30 25.61 -1.83 24.69
N GLY A 31 24.45 -1.25 24.39
CA GLY A 31 23.30 -1.99 23.90
C GLY A 31 23.77 -2.89 22.78
N ALA A 32 23.58 -4.19 22.94
CA ALA A 32 23.52 -5.09 21.80
C ALA A 32 22.34 -4.57 20.97
N SER A 33 22.59 -3.59 20.11
CA SER A 33 21.78 -3.41 18.91
C SER A 33 21.90 -4.76 18.23
N SER A 34 20.89 -5.61 18.38
CA SER A 34 20.71 -6.70 17.46
C SER A 34 20.57 -6.00 16.12
N THR A 35 21.66 -5.94 15.37
CA THR A 35 21.67 -5.56 13.97
C THR A 35 20.96 -6.70 13.25
N VAL A 36 19.63 -6.73 13.37
CA VAL A 36 18.83 -7.47 12.41
C VAL A 36 19.07 -6.71 11.13
N ASP A 37 19.82 -7.30 10.21
CA ASP A 37 20.02 -6.71 8.89
C ASP A 37 18.63 -6.36 8.32
N PRO A 38 18.41 -5.11 7.92
CA PRO A 38 17.11 -4.72 7.39
C PRO A 38 16.81 -5.60 6.17
N PHE A 39 15.55 -6.00 6.05
CA PHE A 39 15.10 -6.75 4.88
C PHE A 39 15.37 -5.95 3.60
N VAL A 40 16.02 -6.59 2.65
CA VAL A 40 16.27 -6.04 1.30
C VAL A 40 15.66 -6.99 0.29
N ALA A 41 14.58 -6.54 -0.35
CA ALA A 41 13.95 -7.32 -1.41
C ALA A 41 14.91 -7.47 -2.60
N THR A 42 15.03 -8.69 -3.11
CA THR A 42 15.72 -8.98 -4.37
C THR A 42 14.73 -9.15 -5.53
N ARG A 43 13.48 -9.46 -5.19
CA ARG A 43 12.38 -9.59 -6.14
C ARG A 43 11.10 -8.99 -5.54
N VAL A 44 10.35 -8.26 -6.36
CA VAL A 44 9.03 -7.73 -6.01
C VAL A 44 7.99 -8.37 -6.91
N ILE A 45 6.96 -8.98 -6.32
CA ILE A 45 5.84 -9.61 -7.03
C ILE A 45 4.58 -8.84 -6.71
N ALA A 46 3.90 -8.34 -7.72
CA ALA A 46 2.69 -7.55 -7.58
C ALA A 46 1.46 -8.29 -8.13
N PHE A 47 0.41 -8.32 -7.33
CA PHE A 47 -0.91 -8.86 -7.69
C PHE A 47 -1.97 -7.79 -7.48
N GLY A 48 -3.10 -7.95 -8.14
CA GLY A 48 -4.26 -7.11 -7.89
C GLY A 48 -4.80 -6.42 -9.12
N ASP A 49 -5.35 -5.24 -8.87
CA ASP A 49 -6.04 -4.41 -9.86
C ASP A 49 -5.15 -3.30 -10.47
N GLY A 50 -5.78 -2.29 -11.05
CA GLY A 50 -5.15 -1.16 -11.71
C GLY A 50 -4.09 -0.43 -10.89
N PHE A 51 -4.11 -0.53 -9.56
CA PHE A 51 -3.12 0.10 -8.69
C PHE A 51 -1.74 -0.55 -8.76
N ASN A 52 -1.69 -1.82 -9.16
CA ASN A 52 -0.46 -2.59 -9.36
C ASN A 52 -0.23 -3.00 -10.83
N TYR A 53 -1.18 -2.73 -11.71
CA TYR A 53 -1.07 -3.08 -13.13
C TYR A 53 0.02 -2.28 -13.82
N VAL A 54 0.82 -2.95 -14.63
CA VAL A 54 1.71 -2.34 -15.62
C VAL A 54 1.48 -3.03 -16.97
N ASP A 55 1.52 -2.25 -18.04
CA ASP A 55 1.43 -2.76 -19.40
C ASP A 55 2.77 -3.33 -19.91
N GLY A 56 2.80 -3.76 -21.18
CA GLY A 56 4.03 -4.28 -21.78
C GLY A 56 5.17 -3.28 -21.89
N ALA A 57 4.89 -1.98 -21.84
CA ALA A 57 5.88 -0.91 -21.83
C ALA A 57 6.31 -0.50 -20.41
N GLY A 58 5.68 -1.09 -19.37
CA GLY A 58 5.94 -0.77 -17.95
C GLY A 58 5.11 0.40 -17.41
N ALA A 59 4.13 0.89 -18.19
CA ALA A 59 3.25 1.96 -17.76
C ALA A 59 2.05 1.41 -16.97
N GLY A 60 1.67 2.09 -15.89
CA GLY A 60 0.46 1.79 -15.11
C GLY A 60 -0.81 2.37 -15.75
N LEU A 61 -1.97 2.01 -15.18
CA LEU A 61 -3.25 2.66 -15.47
C LEU A 61 -3.31 4.02 -14.78
N SER A 62 -2.61 4.97 -15.34
CA SER A 62 -2.49 6.32 -14.80
C SER A 62 -2.15 7.28 -15.93
N THR A 63 -2.13 8.57 -15.63
CA THR A 63 -1.53 9.53 -16.55
C THR A 63 -0.04 9.26 -16.65
N VAL A 64 0.45 9.02 -17.87
CA VAL A 64 1.83 8.60 -18.09
C VAL A 64 2.66 9.77 -18.59
N GLN A 65 3.75 10.08 -17.89
CA GLN A 65 4.88 10.78 -18.51
C GLN A 65 5.85 9.74 -19.07
N THR A 66 6.40 10.04 -20.24
CA THR A 66 7.41 9.18 -20.88
C THR A 66 8.58 8.96 -19.91
N GLY A 67 8.83 7.70 -19.57
CA GLY A 67 9.95 7.30 -18.69
C GLY A 67 9.63 7.16 -17.20
N GLU A 68 8.40 7.41 -16.75
CA GLU A 68 8.01 7.10 -15.37
C GLU A 68 7.75 5.60 -15.20
N THR A 69 8.50 4.96 -14.31
CA THR A 69 8.38 3.53 -13.97
C THR A 69 7.83 3.29 -12.56
N ASP A 70 7.63 4.34 -11.76
CA ASP A 70 7.17 4.27 -10.36
C ASP A 70 5.76 4.85 -10.17
N ASN A 71 4.93 4.83 -11.20
CA ASN A 71 3.60 5.41 -11.22
C ASN A 71 2.48 4.49 -10.69
N THR A 72 2.83 3.29 -10.24
CA THR A 72 1.93 2.35 -9.55
C THR A 72 2.32 2.19 -8.08
N ILE A 73 1.43 1.63 -7.26
CA ILE A 73 1.77 1.34 -5.84
C ILE A 73 2.98 0.41 -5.76
N ALA A 74 2.94 -0.71 -6.48
CA ALA A 74 4.05 -1.67 -6.48
C ALA A 74 5.32 -1.09 -7.10
N GLY A 75 5.21 -0.31 -8.16
CA GLY A 75 6.35 0.36 -8.81
C GLY A 75 7.08 1.30 -7.84
N ARG A 76 6.31 2.11 -7.11
CA ARG A 76 6.87 3.04 -6.13
C ARG A 76 7.54 2.33 -4.95
N ILE A 77 6.94 1.26 -4.43
CA ILE A 77 7.55 0.45 -3.36
C ILE A 77 8.81 -0.24 -3.88
N ALA A 78 8.78 -0.85 -5.08
CA ALA A 78 9.91 -1.54 -5.69
C ALA A 78 11.11 -0.61 -5.95
N ALA A 79 10.85 0.64 -6.32
CA ALA A 79 11.87 1.66 -6.56
C ALA A 79 12.74 1.92 -5.31
N ARG A 80 12.21 1.70 -4.08
CA ARG A 80 12.98 1.80 -2.83
C ARG A 80 14.10 0.77 -2.74
N TYR A 81 14.00 -0.33 -3.48
CA TYR A 81 15.01 -1.40 -3.57
C TYR A 81 15.80 -1.34 -4.90
N GLY A 82 15.64 -0.28 -5.69
CA GLY A 82 16.24 -0.16 -7.02
C GLY A 82 15.65 -1.13 -8.06
N ILE A 83 14.42 -1.60 -7.83
CA ILE A 83 13.74 -2.58 -8.68
C ILE A 83 12.68 -1.88 -9.54
N VAL A 84 12.67 -2.20 -10.84
CA VAL A 84 11.63 -1.79 -11.79
C VAL A 84 10.63 -2.93 -11.97
N VAL A 85 9.34 -2.63 -11.84
CA VAL A 85 8.26 -3.60 -12.02
C VAL A 85 7.91 -3.70 -13.51
N LYS A 86 7.82 -4.93 -14.02
CA LYS A 86 7.50 -5.26 -15.42
C LYS A 86 6.27 -6.17 -15.48
N ASN A 87 5.57 -6.15 -16.59
CA ASN A 87 4.46 -7.06 -16.84
C ASN A 87 4.98 -8.48 -17.12
N VAL A 88 4.43 -9.48 -16.46
CA VAL A 88 4.83 -10.90 -16.61
C VAL A 88 4.44 -11.49 -17.95
N GLN A 89 3.42 -10.96 -18.64
CA GLN A 89 3.01 -11.46 -19.95
C GLN A 89 4.04 -11.14 -21.04
N THR A 90 4.84 -10.11 -20.85
CA THR A 90 5.89 -9.69 -21.78
C THR A 90 7.29 -9.95 -21.24
N ASN A 91 7.43 -10.31 -19.96
CA ASN A 91 8.70 -10.57 -19.31
C ASN A 91 8.60 -11.82 -18.45
N ALA A 92 9.36 -12.86 -18.77
CA ALA A 92 9.38 -14.08 -17.97
C ALA A 92 9.85 -13.82 -16.53
N LEU A 93 9.27 -14.55 -15.57
CA LEU A 93 9.67 -14.50 -14.18
C LEU A 93 11.16 -14.86 -14.05
N ALA A 94 11.92 -14.04 -13.34
CA ALA A 94 13.33 -14.25 -13.07
C ALA A 94 13.59 -14.33 -11.55
N ALA A 95 14.80 -14.73 -11.18
CA ALA A 95 15.23 -14.83 -9.78
C ALA A 95 15.32 -13.48 -9.06
N THR A 96 15.47 -12.38 -9.81
CA THR A 96 15.54 -11.01 -9.30
C THR A 96 14.71 -10.08 -10.17
N GLY A 97 14.32 -8.92 -9.62
CA GLY A 97 13.58 -7.89 -10.36
C GLY A 97 12.13 -7.76 -9.90
N GLY A 98 11.35 -6.95 -10.60
CA GLY A 98 9.94 -6.71 -10.29
C GLY A 98 9.01 -7.28 -11.36
N PHE A 99 7.92 -7.93 -10.93
CA PHE A 99 6.98 -8.60 -11.83
C PHE A 99 5.55 -8.35 -11.37
N SER A 100 4.72 -7.81 -12.27
CA SER A 100 3.30 -7.61 -12.03
C SER A 100 2.47 -8.65 -12.77
N TYR A 101 1.65 -9.37 -12.04
CA TYR A 101 0.57 -10.24 -12.50
C TYR A 101 -0.79 -9.51 -12.51
N ALA A 102 -0.83 -8.27 -12.03
CA ALA A 102 -2.06 -7.50 -11.89
C ALA A 102 -2.74 -7.25 -13.24
N THR A 103 -4.07 -7.16 -13.21
CA THR A 103 -4.90 -6.77 -14.35
C THR A 103 -5.77 -5.56 -13.99
N ALA A 104 -6.17 -4.78 -15.00
CA ALA A 104 -6.77 -3.47 -14.82
C ALA A 104 -7.99 -3.45 -13.88
N ASP A 105 -8.86 -4.44 -13.99
CA ASP A 105 -10.17 -4.54 -13.35
C ASP A 105 -10.30 -5.77 -12.45
N ALA A 106 -9.16 -6.23 -11.91
CA ALA A 106 -9.12 -7.46 -11.14
C ALA A 106 -9.99 -7.41 -9.89
N LYS A 107 -10.83 -8.43 -9.76
CA LYS A 107 -11.48 -8.84 -8.52
C LYS A 107 -10.62 -9.86 -7.79
N VAL A 108 -11.03 -10.24 -6.59
CA VAL A 108 -10.34 -11.28 -5.82
C VAL A 108 -10.21 -12.58 -6.60
N SER A 109 -11.23 -12.99 -7.38
CA SER A 109 -11.14 -14.19 -8.22
C SER A 109 -9.99 -14.14 -9.21
N ASN A 110 -9.74 -12.96 -9.81
CA ASN A 110 -8.59 -12.75 -10.69
C ASN A 110 -7.27 -12.81 -9.91
N VAL A 111 -7.22 -12.23 -8.70
CA VAL A 111 -6.03 -12.29 -7.83
C VAL A 111 -5.69 -13.73 -7.44
N VAL A 112 -6.69 -14.55 -7.19
CA VAL A 112 -6.48 -16.00 -6.96
C VAL A 112 -5.77 -16.64 -8.16
N THR A 113 -6.26 -16.38 -9.38
CA THR A 113 -5.61 -16.86 -10.62
C THR A 113 -4.20 -16.30 -10.79
N GLN A 114 -3.99 -15.00 -10.55
CA GLN A 114 -2.66 -14.38 -10.62
C GLN A 114 -1.66 -15.05 -9.67
N ILE A 115 -2.11 -15.43 -8.47
CA ILE A 115 -1.30 -16.16 -7.49
C ILE A 115 -1.00 -17.58 -7.98
N ASP A 116 -1.97 -18.26 -8.60
CA ASP A 116 -1.77 -19.59 -9.19
C ASP A 116 -0.73 -19.56 -10.32
N ASP A 117 -0.83 -18.58 -11.21
CA ASP A 117 0.11 -18.38 -12.31
C ASP A 117 1.53 -18.10 -11.78
N PHE A 118 1.64 -17.28 -10.74
CA PHE A 118 2.92 -17.02 -10.08
C PHE A 118 3.50 -18.29 -9.45
N LEU A 119 2.72 -19.02 -8.65
CA LEU A 119 3.19 -20.24 -7.99
C LEU A 119 3.60 -21.30 -9.03
N THR A 120 2.87 -21.40 -10.13
CA THR A 120 3.23 -22.28 -11.25
C THR A 120 4.57 -21.85 -11.86
N SER A 121 4.74 -20.57 -12.16
CA SER A 121 5.98 -20.02 -12.74
C SER A 121 7.17 -20.10 -11.78
N ALA A 122 6.92 -20.10 -10.47
CA ALA A 122 7.91 -20.20 -9.41
C ALA A 122 8.16 -21.65 -8.94
N ASN A 123 7.63 -22.65 -9.65
CA ASN A 123 7.72 -24.07 -9.27
C ASN A 123 7.26 -24.34 -7.83
N GLY A 124 6.20 -23.69 -7.38
CA GLY A 124 5.60 -23.82 -6.06
C GLY A 124 6.41 -23.23 -4.90
N THR A 125 7.46 -22.46 -5.18
CA THR A 125 8.34 -21.92 -4.12
C THR A 125 8.48 -20.41 -4.20
N VAL A 126 8.26 -19.74 -3.07
CA VAL A 126 8.49 -18.28 -2.90
C VAL A 126 9.83 -18.08 -2.21
N ALA A 127 10.68 -17.22 -2.74
CA ALA A 127 11.98 -16.95 -2.15
C ALA A 127 11.85 -16.05 -0.89
N LYS A 128 12.72 -16.26 0.11
CA LYS A 128 12.69 -15.48 1.37
C LYS A 128 12.89 -13.98 1.19
N LYS A 129 13.54 -13.58 0.10
CA LYS A 129 13.76 -12.17 -0.25
C LYS A 129 12.75 -11.64 -1.28
N ASP A 130 11.65 -12.35 -1.48
CA ASP A 130 10.53 -11.82 -2.24
C ASP A 130 9.69 -10.89 -1.38
N LEU A 131 9.40 -9.73 -1.90
CA LEU A 131 8.36 -8.83 -1.38
C LEU A 131 7.12 -8.98 -2.27
N ILE A 132 6.04 -9.42 -1.67
CA ILE A 132 4.75 -9.58 -2.35
C ILE A 132 3.85 -8.41 -2.01
N ILE A 133 3.27 -7.77 -3.03
CA ILE A 133 2.39 -6.62 -2.89
C ILE A 133 1.06 -6.94 -3.56
N ILE A 134 -0.02 -6.92 -2.79
CA ILE A 134 -1.38 -7.19 -3.27
C ILE A 134 -2.21 -5.92 -3.09
N ALA A 135 -2.80 -5.38 -4.16
CA ALA A 135 -3.75 -4.28 -4.10
C ALA A 135 -5.07 -4.73 -4.72
N VAL A 136 -6.14 -4.82 -3.93
CA VAL A 136 -7.42 -5.40 -4.37
C VAL A 136 -8.59 -4.94 -3.48
N GLY A 137 -9.79 -4.97 -4.05
CA GLY A 137 -11.04 -4.70 -3.33
C GLY A 137 -11.89 -3.64 -3.99
N ASN A 138 -11.31 -2.75 -4.78
CA ASN A 138 -12.05 -1.68 -5.45
C ASN A 138 -13.13 -2.24 -6.40
N TRP A 139 -12.77 -3.24 -7.19
CA TRP A 139 -13.67 -3.88 -8.15
C TRP A 139 -14.66 -4.85 -7.49
N GLU A 140 -14.33 -5.41 -6.31
CA GLU A 140 -15.30 -6.12 -5.48
C GLU A 140 -16.41 -5.21 -5.01
N ILE A 141 -16.06 -4.03 -4.49
CA ILE A 141 -17.03 -3.06 -4.02
C ILE A 141 -17.90 -2.55 -5.16
N LYS A 142 -17.29 -2.24 -6.31
CA LYS A 142 -18.02 -1.86 -7.52
C LYS A 142 -19.05 -2.93 -7.93
N ALA A 143 -18.68 -4.20 -7.87
CA ALA A 143 -19.60 -5.30 -8.16
C ALA A 143 -20.68 -5.45 -7.06
N ALA A 144 -20.31 -5.30 -5.78
CA ALA A 144 -21.22 -5.42 -4.65
C ALA A 144 -22.32 -4.33 -4.65
N VAL A 145 -22.03 -3.16 -5.22
CA VAL A 145 -23.05 -2.08 -5.38
C VAL A 145 -24.25 -2.56 -6.20
N ALA A 146 -24.02 -3.37 -7.22
CA ALA A 146 -25.08 -3.92 -8.08
C ALA A 146 -25.65 -5.24 -7.55
N SER A 147 -25.08 -5.83 -6.50
CA SER A 147 -25.48 -7.12 -5.96
C SER A 147 -26.72 -7.01 -5.05
N THR A 148 -27.52 -8.08 -5.02
CA THR A 148 -28.59 -8.29 -4.05
C THR A 148 -28.10 -8.85 -2.72
N THR A 149 -26.87 -9.41 -2.68
CA THR A 149 -26.24 -10.03 -1.51
C THR A 149 -24.83 -9.47 -1.22
N PRO A 150 -24.64 -8.13 -1.18
CA PRO A 150 -23.32 -7.51 -1.18
C PRO A 150 -22.43 -7.96 -0.02
N THR A 151 -23.00 -8.16 1.16
CA THR A 151 -22.27 -8.61 2.36
C THR A 151 -21.77 -10.05 2.20
N ALA A 152 -22.59 -10.95 1.70
CA ALA A 152 -22.21 -12.35 1.49
C ALA A 152 -21.13 -12.45 0.39
N ASP A 153 -21.24 -11.65 -0.67
CA ASP A 153 -20.28 -11.62 -1.77
C ASP A 153 -18.90 -11.15 -1.28
N MET A 154 -18.86 -10.08 -0.46
CA MET A 154 -17.62 -9.59 0.12
C MET A 154 -17.03 -10.54 1.16
N ASP A 155 -17.87 -11.23 1.93
CA ASP A 155 -17.41 -12.26 2.88
C ASP A 155 -16.75 -13.43 2.14
N ALA A 156 -17.36 -13.91 1.08
CA ALA A 156 -16.81 -14.97 0.23
C ALA A 156 -15.51 -14.51 -0.45
N ALA A 157 -15.48 -13.32 -1.03
CA ALA A 157 -14.30 -12.75 -1.67
C ALA A 157 -13.13 -12.64 -0.69
N THR A 158 -13.34 -12.07 0.49
CA THR A 158 -12.28 -11.93 1.50
C THR A 158 -11.79 -13.28 2.03
N THR A 159 -12.67 -14.28 2.13
CA THR A 159 -12.28 -15.67 2.48
C THR A 159 -11.37 -16.28 1.41
N ASN A 160 -11.74 -16.14 0.14
CA ASN A 160 -10.94 -16.64 -0.98
C ASN A 160 -9.57 -15.97 -1.07
N LEU A 161 -9.52 -14.65 -0.84
CA LEU A 161 -8.27 -13.90 -0.82
C LEU A 161 -7.33 -14.38 0.30
N VAL A 162 -7.85 -14.55 1.51
CA VAL A 162 -7.05 -15.05 2.65
C VAL A 162 -6.53 -16.45 2.37
N THR A 163 -7.36 -17.33 1.80
CA THR A 163 -6.94 -18.69 1.39
C THR A 163 -5.81 -18.63 0.34
N ALA A 164 -5.91 -17.75 -0.64
CA ALA A 164 -4.85 -17.58 -1.64
C ALA A 164 -3.54 -17.03 -1.02
N ILE A 165 -3.63 -16.10 -0.08
CA ILE A 165 -2.47 -15.60 0.67
C ILE A 165 -1.85 -16.69 1.54
N GLN A 166 -2.65 -17.56 2.15
CA GLN A 166 -2.15 -18.72 2.90
C GLN A 166 -1.34 -19.69 2.01
N ARG A 167 -1.71 -19.84 0.74
CA ARG A 167 -0.93 -20.65 -0.21
C ARG A 167 0.43 -20.01 -0.52
N LEU A 168 0.49 -18.68 -0.64
CA LEU A 168 1.78 -17.97 -0.79
C LEU A 168 2.68 -18.20 0.43
N THR A 169 2.14 -18.08 1.64
CA THR A 169 2.93 -18.29 2.86
C THR A 169 3.31 -19.76 3.06
N ALA A 170 2.45 -20.70 2.69
CA ALA A 170 2.79 -22.12 2.66
C ALA A 170 3.90 -22.45 1.64
N ALA A 171 3.97 -21.70 0.54
CA ALA A 171 5.02 -21.79 -0.46
C ALA A 171 6.34 -21.10 -0.04
N GLY A 172 6.38 -20.44 1.12
CA GLY A 172 7.59 -19.82 1.67
C GLY A 172 7.59 -18.28 1.71
N ALA A 173 6.48 -17.61 1.37
CA ALA A 173 6.42 -16.14 1.46
C ALA A 173 6.55 -15.66 2.92
N GLU A 174 7.55 -14.82 3.18
CA GLU A 174 7.81 -14.23 4.50
C GLU A 174 7.45 -12.72 4.54
N HIS A 175 7.23 -12.09 3.37
CA HIS A 175 7.00 -10.64 3.26
C HIS A 175 5.85 -10.35 2.29
N VAL A 176 4.63 -10.32 2.80
CA VAL A 176 3.41 -10.03 2.03
C VAL A 176 2.74 -8.76 2.57
N VAL A 177 2.55 -7.79 1.71
CA VAL A 177 1.84 -6.55 2.01
C VAL A 177 0.53 -6.53 1.22
N VAL A 178 -0.57 -6.32 1.92
CA VAL A 178 -1.91 -6.23 1.31
C VAL A 178 -2.45 -4.82 1.52
N MET A 179 -2.72 -4.13 0.43
CA MET A 179 -3.48 -2.89 0.41
C MET A 179 -4.92 -3.20 0.01
N PRO A 180 -5.89 -3.05 0.91
CA PRO A 180 -7.30 -3.25 0.61
C PRO A 180 -7.87 -2.04 -0.14
N ALA A 181 -9.18 -2.04 -0.35
CA ALA A 181 -9.88 -0.99 -1.07
C ALA A 181 -9.67 0.40 -0.47
N ILE A 182 -9.61 1.40 -1.34
CA ILE A 182 -9.77 2.81 -0.95
C ILE A 182 -11.24 3.09 -0.56
N ASN A 183 -11.52 4.29 -0.08
CA ASN A 183 -12.92 4.74 0.09
C ASN A 183 -13.56 4.96 -1.29
N MET A 184 -14.26 3.96 -1.78
CA MET A 184 -14.86 3.95 -3.12
C MET A 184 -15.94 5.04 -3.30
N ALA A 185 -16.58 5.51 -2.22
CA ALA A 185 -17.52 6.62 -2.29
C ALA A 185 -16.87 7.96 -2.71
N ARG A 186 -15.54 8.02 -2.72
CA ARG A 186 -14.76 9.21 -3.13
C ARG A 186 -14.17 9.09 -4.53
N THR A 187 -14.62 8.14 -5.32
CA THR A 187 -14.20 7.98 -6.71
C THR A 187 -15.12 8.75 -7.66
N PRO A 188 -14.63 9.21 -8.81
CA PRO A 188 -15.48 9.76 -9.88
C PRO A 188 -16.57 8.78 -10.29
N TRP A 189 -16.27 7.49 -10.34
CA TRP A 189 -17.26 6.45 -10.60
C TRP A 189 -18.46 6.51 -9.64
N ALA A 190 -18.24 6.65 -8.35
CA ALA A 190 -19.32 6.71 -7.37
C ALA A 190 -20.16 8.00 -7.51
N ALA A 191 -19.55 9.11 -7.95
CA ALA A 191 -20.19 10.40 -8.10
C ALA A 191 -21.02 10.50 -9.40
N THR A 192 -20.55 9.88 -10.49
CA THR A 192 -21.12 10.07 -11.84
C THR A 192 -21.97 8.91 -12.32
N SER A 193 -21.79 7.71 -11.75
CA SER A 193 -22.52 6.51 -12.16
C SER A 193 -23.93 6.51 -11.56
N PRO A 194 -24.96 6.10 -12.31
CA PRO A 194 -26.29 5.89 -11.76
C PRO A 194 -26.30 4.65 -10.87
N ASN A 195 -25.76 4.80 -9.66
CA ASN A 195 -25.68 3.72 -8.68
C ASN A 195 -27.01 3.50 -7.98
N SER A 196 -27.37 2.26 -7.75
CA SER A 196 -28.54 1.89 -6.94
C SER A 196 -28.35 2.17 -5.44
N LYS A 197 -27.14 2.52 -5.02
CA LYS A 197 -26.74 2.81 -3.63
C LYS A 197 -26.27 4.24 -3.46
N SER A 198 -26.51 4.79 -2.28
CA SER A 198 -25.99 6.10 -1.90
C SER A 198 -24.47 6.08 -1.70
N LEU A 199 -23.84 7.26 -1.73
CA LEU A 199 -22.40 7.38 -1.40
C LEU A 199 -22.09 6.86 0.01
N ALA A 200 -23.02 7.03 0.96
CA ALA A 200 -22.86 6.50 2.31
C ALA A 200 -22.84 4.96 2.32
N ASP A 201 -23.71 4.32 1.55
CA ASP A 201 -23.73 2.86 1.40
C ASP A 201 -22.45 2.36 0.74
N ILE A 202 -21.98 3.02 -0.31
CA ILE A 202 -20.72 2.67 -1.01
C ILE A 202 -19.53 2.81 -0.05
N GLN A 203 -19.50 3.87 0.76
CA GLN A 203 -18.47 4.03 1.79
C GLN A 203 -18.52 2.89 2.81
N GLN A 204 -19.71 2.51 3.28
CA GLN A 204 -19.90 1.43 4.24
C GLN A 204 -19.46 0.07 3.68
N LEU A 205 -19.65 -0.18 2.39
CA LEU A 205 -19.13 -1.39 1.72
C LEU A 205 -17.59 -1.40 1.65
N SER A 206 -16.97 -0.23 1.52
CA SER A 206 -15.53 -0.09 1.33
C SER A 206 -14.76 -0.16 2.65
N ILE A 207 -15.10 0.72 3.58
CA ILE A 207 -14.32 0.98 4.79
C ILE A 207 -15.23 1.09 6.02
N THR A 208 -14.64 0.79 7.17
CA THR A 208 -15.28 1.04 8.46
C THR A 208 -14.97 2.46 8.91
N THR A 209 -15.99 3.21 9.29
CA THR A 209 -15.83 4.53 9.92
C THR A 209 -16.41 4.51 11.32
N SER A 210 -15.93 5.43 12.18
CA SER A 210 -16.47 5.59 13.55
C SER A 210 -17.95 5.98 13.58
N SER A 211 -18.42 6.62 12.52
CA SER A 211 -19.83 7.08 12.37
C SER A 211 -20.75 6.02 11.76
N LEU A 212 -20.17 5.06 11.05
CA LEU A 212 -20.87 3.97 10.37
C LEU A 212 -20.09 2.69 10.66
N PRO A 213 -20.35 2.00 11.77
CA PRO A 213 -19.66 0.75 12.09
C PRO A 213 -20.07 -0.34 11.10
N GLY A 214 -19.39 -0.35 9.96
CA GLY A 214 -19.57 -1.35 8.91
C GLY A 214 -18.81 -2.63 9.25
N LEU A 215 -19.37 -3.45 10.15
CA LEU A 215 -18.83 -4.78 10.46
C LEU A 215 -18.71 -5.70 9.22
N ASN A 216 -19.27 -5.27 8.09
CA ASN A 216 -19.34 -6.04 6.85
C ASN A 216 -18.63 -5.33 5.68
N SER A 217 -17.83 -4.29 5.93
CA SER A 217 -17.03 -3.68 4.89
C SER A 217 -15.94 -4.63 4.41
N PHE A 218 -15.56 -4.54 3.14
CA PHE A 218 -14.48 -5.36 2.57
C PHE A 218 -13.21 -5.28 3.42
N ASN A 219 -12.77 -4.07 3.77
CA ASN A 219 -11.54 -3.86 4.52
C ASN A 219 -11.61 -4.47 5.93
N PHE A 220 -12.75 -4.35 6.61
CA PHE A 220 -12.94 -4.92 7.94
C PHE A 220 -12.97 -6.46 7.92
N LEU A 221 -13.72 -7.04 6.99
CA LEU A 221 -13.77 -8.50 6.81
C LEU A 221 -12.38 -9.07 6.51
N LEU A 222 -11.65 -8.43 5.61
CA LEU A 222 -10.29 -8.84 5.26
C LEU A 222 -9.34 -8.74 6.46
N LEU A 223 -9.35 -7.61 7.20
CA LEU A 223 -8.55 -7.42 8.41
C LEU A 223 -8.83 -8.52 9.45
N THR A 224 -10.11 -8.78 9.71
CA THR A 224 -10.54 -9.78 10.70
C THR A 224 -10.05 -11.17 10.34
N LYS A 225 -10.20 -11.57 9.07
CA LYS A 225 -9.78 -12.89 8.60
C LYS A 225 -8.26 -13.04 8.55
N LEU A 226 -7.52 -12.00 8.13
CA LEU A 226 -6.06 -12.02 8.17
C LEU A 226 -5.53 -12.10 9.60
N ASN A 227 -6.14 -11.37 10.54
CA ASN A 227 -5.75 -11.46 11.95
C ASN A 227 -6.08 -12.82 12.57
N ALA A 228 -7.12 -13.49 12.11
CA ALA A 228 -7.43 -14.87 12.54
C ALA A 228 -6.43 -15.88 11.95
N ALA A 229 -6.02 -15.69 10.69
CA ALA A 229 -5.09 -16.58 10.00
C ALA A 229 -3.63 -16.41 10.47
N TYR A 230 -3.22 -15.19 10.79
CA TYR A 230 -1.83 -14.84 11.11
C TYR A 230 -1.74 -14.18 12.50
N ARG A 231 -1.96 -14.99 13.53
CA ARG A 231 -1.82 -14.57 14.93
C ARG A 231 -0.37 -14.74 15.33
N GLN A 232 0.47 -13.73 15.41
CA GLN A 232 1.76 -13.82 16.12
C GLN A 232 2.65 -12.58 15.93
N ASP A 233 3.71 -12.49 16.72
CA ASP A 233 4.67 -11.38 16.79
C ASP A 233 5.58 -11.23 15.55
N LYS A 234 5.62 -12.23 14.67
CA LYS A 234 6.32 -12.19 13.38
C LYS A 234 5.36 -12.60 12.27
N LYS A 235 4.53 -11.66 11.85
CA LYS A 235 3.55 -11.91 10.79
C LYS A 235 4.23 -11.86 9.41
N PRO A 236 4.07 -12.88 8.56
CA PRO A 236 4.51 -12.81 7.17
C PRO A 236 3.60 -11.94 6.31
N VAL A 237 2.46 -11.49 6.83
CA VAL A 237 1.44 -10.74 6.11
C VAL A 237 1.00 -9.52 6.91
N TYR A 238 1.06 -8.35 6.28
CA TYR A 238 0.54 -7.10 6.84
C TYR A 238 -0.53 -6.49 5.94
N LEU A 239 -1.68 -6.18 6.53
CA LEU A 239 -2.69 -5.36 5.89
C LEU A 239 -2.34 -3.89 6.14
N LEU A 240 -2.10 -3.14 5.07
CA LEU A 240 -1.82 -1.72 5.10
C LEU A 240 -3.02 -0.95 4.55
N ASP A 241 -4.07 -0.81 5.37
CA ASP A 241 -5.23 0.00 5.01
C ASP A 241 -4.83 1.47 4.96
N ARG A 242 -4.89 2.05 3.78
CA ARG A 242 -4.58 3.46 3.50
C ARG A 242 -5.82 4.30 3.23
N SER A 243 -7.00 3.78 3.55
CA SER A 243 -8.28 4.49 3.34
C SER A 243 -8.34 5.83 4.10
N SER A 244 -7.78 5.90 5.31
CA SER A 244 -7.69 7.15 6.07
C SER A 244 -6.72 8.16 5.43
N ASP A 245 -5.55 7.69 4.97
CA ASP A 245 -4.60 8.55 4.25
C ASP A 245 -5.23 9.03 2.94
N PHE A 246 -5.89 8.14 2.20
CA PHE A 246 -6.63 8.47 0.99
C PHE A 246 -7.73 9.52 1.28
N ASN A 247 -8.54 9.35 2.32
CA ASN A 247 -9.55 10.31 2.72
C ASN A 247 -8.97 11.69 3.04
N ASN A 248 -7.75 11.75 3.57
CA ASN A 248 -7.10 13.00 3.92
C ASN A 248 -6.68 13.81 2.69
N PHE A 249 -6.14 13.16 1.64
CA PHE A 249 -5.72 13.87 0.45
C PHE A 249 -6.77 13.92 -0.66
N ALA A 250 -7.70 12.97 -0.71
CA ALA A 250 -8.85 13.02 -1.61
C ALA A 250 -9.92 14.06 -1.15
N GLY A 251 -9.64 14.78 -0.07
CA GLY A 251 -10.51 15.84 0.46
C GLY A 251 -11.74 15.34 1.19
N LYS A 252 -12.35 16.25 1.96
CA LYS A 252 -13.71 16.05 2.45
C LYS A 252 -14.68 16.42 1.32
N PHE A 253 -15.76 15.66 1.18
CA PHE A 253 -16.92 16.16 0.46
C PHE A 253 -17.31 17.48 1.10
N ASP A 254 -17.16 18.58 0.39
CA ASP A 254 -17.93 19.76 0.74
C ASP A 254 -19.38 19.53 0.27
N THR A 255 -20.27 20.36 0.73
CA THR A 255 -21.69 20.33 0.33
C THR A 255 -21.89 20.49 -1.18
N ASN A 256 -20.86 20.80 -1.94
CA ASN A 256 -20.85 21.03 -3.38
C ASN A 256 -20.19 19.90 -4.18
N GLY A 257 -19.74 18.82 -3.53
CA GLY A 257 -19.14 17.65 -4.19
C GLY A 257 -17.74 17.87 -4.72
N THR A 258 -17.02 18.88 -4.23
CA THR A 258 -15.67 19.23 -4.70
C THR A 258 -14.63 18.42 -3.93
N THR A 259 -13.80 17.65 -4.63
CA THR A 259 -12.65 16.95 -4.02
C THR A 259 -11.47 17.90 -3.94
N ARG A 260 -11.02 18.23 -2.73
CA ARG A 260 -9.82 19.04 -2.50
C ARG A 260 -8.65 18.13 -2.17
N ILE A 261 -7.54 18.25 -2.89
CA ILE A 261 -6.28 17.72 -2.42
C ILE A 261 -5.81 18.62 -1.29
N ILE A 262 -5.77 18.08 -0.07
CA ILE A 262 -5.27 18.81 1.09
C ILE A 262 -3.76 18.66 1.15
N ASN A 263 -3.10 19.77 1.46
CA ASN A 263 -1.66 19.93 1.62
C ASN A 263 -1.01 18.72 2.35
N VAL A 264 -0.20 17.97 1.66
CA VAL A 264 0.60 16.89 2.23
C VAL A 264 2.04 17.39 2.32
N SER A 265 2.44 17.76 3.54
CA SER A 265 3.83 18.10 3.94
C SER A 265 4.65 18.85 2.88
N GLY A 266 4.32 20.12 2.66
CA GLY A 266 5.17 21.05 1.89
C GLY A 266 4.94 21.09 0.37
N LEU A 267 4.08 20.24 -0.18
CA LEU A 267 3.58 20.38 -1.54
C LEU A 267 2.31 21.24 -1.50
N ALA A 268 2.40 22.46 -2.01
CA ALA A 268 1.24 23.31 -2.22
C ALA A 268 0.41 22.74 -3.39
N LEU A 269 -0.43 21.76 -3.08
CA LEU A 269 -1.40 21.27 -4.02
C LEU A 269 -2.56 22.26 -4.03
N THR A 270 -2.75 22.95 -5.14
CA THR A 270 -3.89 23.85 -5.32
C THR A 270 -5.17 23.04 -5.28
N ALA A 271 -6.12 23.50 -4.44
CA ALA A 271 -7.45 22.94 -4.41
C ALA A 271 -8.07 23.07 -5.81
N ASP A 272 -8.45 21.97 -6.42
CA ASP A 272 -9.27 22.01 -7.62
C ASP A 272 -10.72 22.24 -7.23
N THR A 273 -11.39 23.13 -7.98
CA THR A 273 -12.82 23.43 -7.84
C THR A 273 -13.69 22.51 -8.71
N GLY A 274 -13.08 21.54 -9.38
CA GLY A 274 -13.80 20.55 -10.21
C GLY A 274 -14.36 19.41 -9.40
N LEU A 275 -15.63 19.08 -9.60
CA LEU A 275 -16.27 17.85 -9.20
C LEU A 275 -15.43 16.66 -9.70
N TYR A 276 -15.05 15.69 -8.86
CA TYR A 276 -14.54 14.34 -9.20
C TYR A 276 -14.19 14.17 -10.70
N VAL A 277 -13.41 15.11 -11.23
CA VAL A 277 -13.09 15.13 -12.66
C VAL A 277 -11.87 14.27 -12.83
N PRO A 278 -11.96 13.15 -13.55
CA PRO A 278 -10.79 12.44 -14.00
C PRO A 278 -9.99 13.29 -14.97
N VAL A 279 -8.69 13.13 -14.99
CA VAL A 279 -7.78 13.90 -15.84
C VAL A 279 -7.92 13.47 -17.31
N CYS A 280 -8.28 12.21 -17.52
CA CYS A 280 -8.38 11.63 -18.87
C CYS A 280 -9.78 11.81 -19.46
N THR A 281 -9.86 12.13 -20.77
CA THR A 281 -11.13 12.33 -21.50
C THR A 281 -11.98 11.08 -21.58
N ALA A 282 -11.39 9.89 -21.55
CA ALA A 282 -12.15 8.65 -21.48
C ALA A 282 -12.29 8.23 -20.02
N HIS A 283 -13.51 8.22 -19.52
CA HIS A 283 -13.88 7.88 -18.17
C HIS A 283 -13.82 6.37 -17.86
N THR A 284 -13.44 5.55 -18.83
CA THR A 284 -13.23 4.11 -18.65
C THR A 284 -11.77 3.81 -18.40
N ALA A 285 -11.50 2.78 -17.60
CA ALA A 285 -10.16 2.31 -17.27
C ALA A 285 -9.24 2.29 -18.51
N MET A 286 -8.31 3.22 -18.55
CA MET A 286 -7.43 3.38 -19.70
C MET A 286 -6.02 2.91 -19.36
N ALA A 287 -5.47 2.10 -20.26
CA ALA A 287 -4.04 1.90 -20.33
C ALA A 287 -3.39 3.23 -20.74
N GLY A 288 -2.84 3.95 -19.76
CA GLY A 288 -2.01 5.11 -20.01
C GLY A 288 -2.68 6.25 -20.78
N CYS A 289 -3.40 7.10 -20.09
CA CYS A 289 -3.76 8.39 -20.62
C CYS A 289 -2.48 9.22 -20.84
N ALA A 290 -1.98 9.24 -22.07
CA ALA A 290 -0.87 10.10 -22.45
C ALA A 290 -1.26 11.57 -22.29
N LEU A 291 -0.27 12.47 -22.19
CA LEU A 291 -0.51 13.92 -22.08
C LEU A 291 -1.46 14.49 -23.15
N GLY A 292 -1.50 13.87 -24.35
CA GLY A 292 -2.43 14.24 -25.43
C GLY A 292 -3.87 13.76 -25.23
N GLY A 293 -4.14 12.88 -24.26
CA GLY A 293 -5.47 12.37 -23.90
C GLY A 293 -6.08 13.05 -22.69
N LEU A 294 -5.46 14.11 -22.16
CA LEU A 294 -6.01 14.92 -21.08
C LEU A 294 -7.26 15.64 -21.54
N ASP A 295 -8.20 15.82 -20.63
CA ASP A 295 -9.41 16.59 -20.91
C ASP A 295 -9.06 18.05 -21.21
N THR A 296 -9.21 18.44 -22.48
CA THR A 296 -8.93 19.79 -22.95
C THR A 296 -10.02 20.80 -22.58
N THR A 297 -11.17 20.34 -22.09
CA THR A 297 -12.25 21.23 -21.61
C THR A 297 -11.98 21.71 -20.19
N SER A 298 -11.09 21.06 -19.46
CA SER A 298 -10.56 21.51 -18.18
C SER A 298 -9.33 22.40 -18.41
N PRO A 299 -9.05 23.39 -17.55
CA PRO A 299 -7.83 24.23 -17.66
C PRO A 299 -6.54 23.47 -17.32
N LEU A 300 -6.49 22.18 -17.65
CA LEU A 300 -5.39 21.30 -17.37
C LEU A 300 -4.24 21.53 -18.32
N THR A 301 -3.12 21.94 -17.76
CA THR A 301 -1.84 21.98 -18.47
C THR A 301 -1.06 20.69 -18.21
N ALA A 302 -0.05 20.40 -19.00
CA ALA A 302 0.85 19.25 -18.81
C ALA A 302 1.51 19.19 -17.41
N THR A 303 1.46 20.27 -16.64
CA THR A 303 1.99 20.35 -15.27
C THR A 303 0.89 20.30 -14.19
N SER A 304 -0.33 20.67 -14.51
CA SER A 304 -1.41 20.75 -13.51
C SER A 304 -2.11 19.41 -13.25
N TYR A 305 -2.03 18.43 -14.17
CA TYR A 305 -2.63 17.12 -13.96
C TYR A 305 -2.04 16.40 -12.73
N GLN A 306 -0.83 16.70 -12.34
CA GLN A 306 -0.18 16.14 -11.15
C GLN A 306 -0.85 16.58 -9.85
N SER A 307 -1.72 17.57 -9.86
CA SER A 307 -2.50 18.00 -8.69
C SER A 307 -3.83 17.24 -8.51
N TYR A 308 -4.18 16.36 -9.45
CA TYR A 308 -5.40 15.58 -9.41
C TYR A 308 -5.20 14.24 -8.70
N VAL A 309 -6.29 13.73 -8.11
CA VAL A 309 -6.30 12.42 -7.44
C VAL A 309 -6.51 11.30 -8.45
N PHE A 310 -7.42 11.49 -9.39
CA PHE A 310 -7.86 10.46 -10.31
C PHE A 310 -7.41 10.70 -11.75
N ALA A 311 -6.89 9.64 -12.37
CA ALA A 311 -6.58 9.61 -13.79
C ALA A 311 -7.86 9.38 -14.63
N ASP A 312 -8.67 8.43 -14.19
CA ASP A 312 -9.98 8.08 -14.74
C ASP A 312 -11.00 7.86 -13.60
N ASP A 313 -12.13 7.22 -13.89
CA ASP A 313 -13.19 7.00 -12.89
C ASP A 313 -12.77 6.16 -11.69
N MET A 314 -11.72 5.34 -11.80
CA MET A 314 -11.29 4.38 -10.79
C MET A 314 -9.81 4.46 -10.45
N ASN A 315 -8.97 4.79 -11.43
CA ASN A 315 -7.53 4.74 -11.27
C ASN A 315 -6.96 6.07 -10.83
N LEU A 316 -5.91 6.00 -10.01
CA LEU A 316 -5.24 7.16 -9.43
C LEU A 316 -4.20 7.76 -10.38
N THR A 317 -3.95 9.05 -10.24
CA THR A 317 -2.79 9.68 -10.87
C THR A 317 -1.46 9.16 -10.29
N PRO A 318 -0.33 9.34 -10.98
CA PRO A 318 0.99 8.99 -10.43
C PRO A 318 1.25 9.63 -9.07
N LEU A 319 0.83 10.89 -8.88
CA LEU A 319 0.98 11.56 -7.59
C LEU A 319 0.21 10.85 -6.49
N ALA A 320 -1.06 10.54 -6.71
CA ALA A 320 -1.89 9.87 -5.70
C ALA A 320 -1.38 8.47 -5.38
N ASN A 321 -0.94 7.71 -6.39
CA ASN A 321 -0.28 6.41 -6.20
C ASN A 321 0.99 6.55 -5.35
N ARG A 322 1.84 7.54 -5.65
CA ARG A 322 3.07 7.80 -4.87
C ARG A 322 2.77 8.14 -3.43
N LEU A 323 1.77 9.00 -3.17
CA LEU A 323 1.39 9.37 -1.80
C LEU A 323 0.93 8.16 -0.97
N LEU A 324 0.10 7.28 -1.53
CA LEU A 324 -0.33 6.05 -0.85
C LEU A 324 0.85 5.11 -0.64
N ALA A 325 1.66 4.88 -1.66
CA ALA A 325 2.81 4.01 -1.58
C ALA A 325 3.85 4.53 -0.57
N ASP A 326 4.12 5.83 -0.51
CA ASP A 326 5.05 6.42 0.47
C ASP A 326 4.54 6.22 1.91
N ARG A 327 3.21 6.29 2.14
CA ARG A 327 2.62 5.94 3.44
C ARG A 327 2.75 4.46 3.77
N MET A 328 2.62 3.58 2.78
CA MET A 328 2.88 2.15 2.96
C MET A 328 4.36 1.91 3.30
N ILE A 329 5.28 2.51 2.55
CA ILE A 329 6.72 2.43 2.78
C ILE A 329 7.07 2.89 4.20
N TYR A 330 6.55 4.04 4.64
CA TYR A 330 6.76 4.52 6.02
C TYR A 330 6.33 3.49 7.07
N THR A 331 5.18 2.84 6.86
CA THR A 331 4.74 1.77 7.76
C THR A 331 5.64 0.54 7.66
N MET A 332 6.05 0.15 6.44
CA MET A 332 6.97 -0.98 6.23
C MET A 332 8.33 -0.76 6.90
N GLN A 333 8.80 0.49 6.97
CA GLN A 333 10.02 0.85 7.72
C GLN A 333 9.89 0.56 9.22
N THR A 334 8.71 0.76 9.81
CA THR A 334 8.51 0.52 11.25
C THR A 334 8.68 -0.93 11.67
N PHE A 335 8.49 -1.87 10.75
CA PHE A 335 8.74 -3.30 10.98
C PHE A 335 9.93 -3.88 10.17
N GLY A 336 10.79 -2.99 9.64
CA GLY A 336 12.05 -3.36 9.03
C GLY A 336 11.95 -3.97 7.62
N TRP A 337 10.83 -3.74 6.90
CA TRP A 337 10.61 -4.30 5.55
C TRP A 337 10.87 -3.29 4.42
N ALA A 338 11.25 -2.08 4.72
CA ALA A 338 11.68 -1.09 3.73
C ALA A 338 12.90 -0.33 4.24
N PRO A 339 13.82 0.05 3.33
CA PRO A 339 14.99 0.86 3.65
C PRO A 339 14.65 2.32 3.93
#